data_5722ddbbc97a631e9f18e19b0387304f
#
_entry.id   5722ddbbc97a631e9f18e19b0387304f
#
_cell.length_a   1.000
_cell.length_b   1.000
_cell.length_c   1.000
_cell.angle_alpha   90.00
_cell.angle_beta   90.00
_cell.angle_gamma   90.00
#
_symmetry.space_group_name_H-M   'P 1'
#
loop_
_entity.id
_entity.type
_entity.pdbx_description
1 polymer ?
#
loop_
_entity_poly.entity_id
_entity_poly.type
_entity_poly.pdbx_seq_one_letter_code
_entity_poly.pdbx_strand_id
1 'polypeptide(L)'
;MNKIEEKKRQERAEHLLEKCREVLRSEKIPVSEGIIGLKINDGIRSRFGSCRKVQGVKKMNPEFEIEISGRMMNADDRAIETVLLHELIHTCHGCMNHGKRWRQYAMRLNQKYGYEIKATSGYKAFGLEDPGSREQVRYRIVCVNCGMEFTRKRRCPIVVNTDRYRCGKCGGRLEIR
;
A
#
# COMPACT_ATOMS: atom_id res chain seq x y z
N MET A 1 -19.42 3.09 15.58
CA MET A 1 -19.78 1.94 14.72
C MET A 1 -20.37 0.85 15.63
N ASN A 2 -21.49 0.24 15.26
CA ASN A 2 -22.16 -0.81 16.04
C ASN A 2 -21.39 -2.14 15.85
N LYS A 3 -21.30 -2.97 16.91
CA LYS A 3 -20.65 -4.31 16.87
C LYS A 3 -21.17 -5.22 15.75
N ILE A 4 -22.47 -5.11 15.42
CA ILE A 4 -23.09 -5.90 14.35
C ILE A 4 -22.53 -5.48 12.98
N GLU A 5 -22.35 -4.20 12.75
CA GLU A 5 -21.79 -3.65 11.51
C GLU A 5 -20.32 -4.00 11.36
N GLU A 6 -19.56 -3.93 12.44
CA GLU A 6 -18.16 -4.33 12.46
C GLU A 6 -17.99 -5.82 12.12
N LYS A 7 -18.83 -6.68 12.69
CA LYS A 7 -18.87 -8.11 12.38
C LYS A 7 -19.19 -8.38 10.90
N LYS A 8 -20.20 -7.70 10.34
CA LYS A 8 -20.56 -7.83 8.91
C LYS A 8 -19.42 -7.40 7.98
N ARG A 9 -18.72 -6.33 8.32
CA ARG A 9 -17.54 -5.86 7.55
C ARG A 9 -16.43 -6.90 7.56
N GLN A 10 -16.15 -7.48 8.72
CA GLN A 10 -15.13 -8.51 8.88
C GLN A 10 -15.50 -9.79 8.10
N GLU A 11 -16.72 -10.28 8.24
CA GLU A 11 -17.23 -11.44 7.50
C GLU A 11 -17.15 -11.24 5.97
N ARG A 12 -17.52 -10.04 5.48
CA ARG A 12 -17.38 -9.68 4.06
C ARG A 12 -15.93 -9.74 3.61
N ALA A 13 -15.02 -9.15 4.38
CA ALA A 13 -13.60 -9.11 4.02
C ALA A 13 -12.98 -10.52 4.01
N GLU A 14 -13.33 -11.37 4.98
CA GLU A 14 -12.87 -12.77 5.07
C GLU A 14 -13.42 -13.62 3.92
N HIS A 15 -14.69 -13.47 3.56
CA HIS A 15 -15.27 -14.13 2.40
C HIS A 15 -14.54 -13.77 1.10
N LEU A 16 -14.26 -12.46 0.89
CA LEU A 16 -13.53 -12.00 -0.29
C LEU A 16 -12.06 -12.45 -0.27
N LEU A 17 -11.43 -12.54 0.91
CA LEU A 17 -10.09 -13.09 1.03
C LEU A 17 -10.02 -14.54 0.57
N GLU A 18 -10.98 -15.38 1.00
CA GLU A 18 -10.99 -16.80 0.60
C GLU A 18 -11.25 -16.94 -0.91
N LYS A 19 -12.18 -16.18 -1.47
CA LYS A 19 -12.39 -16.11 -2.93
C LYS A 19 -11.12 -15.73 -3.69
N CYS A 20 -10.35 -14.75 -3.19
CA CYS A 20 -9.07 -14.38 -3.76
C CYS A 20 -8.04 -15.52 -3.66
N ARG A 21 -8.01 -16.25 -2.55
CA ARG A 21 -7.14 -17.43 -2.39
C ARG A 21 -7.48 -18.53 -3.39
N GLU A 22 -8.76 -18.80 -3.63
CA GLU A 22 -9.21 -19.77 -4.64
C GLU A 22 -8.76 -19.37 -6.05
N VAL A 23 -8.89 -18.08 -6.42
CA VAL A 23 -8.37 -17.55 -7.69
C VAL A 23 -6.86 -17.80 -7.81
N LEU A 24 -6.09 -17.51 -6.76
CA LEU A 24 -4.64 -17.71 -6.77
C LEU A 24 -4.24 -19.20 -6.84
N ARG A 25 -4.98 -20.08 -6.16
CA ARG A 25 -4.79 -21.54 -6.26
C ARG A 25 -5.09 -22.04 -7.67
N SER A 26 -6.19 -21.61 -8.29
CA SER A 26 -6.55 -22.01 -9.67
C SER A 26 -5.49 -21.57 -10.68
N GLU A 27 -4.82 -20.46 -10.42
CA GLU A 27 -3.71 -19.95 -11.23
C GLU A 27 -2.35 -20.54 -10.86
N LYS A 28 -2.30 -21.45 -9.88
CA LYS A 28 -1.05 -22.04 -9.37
C LYS A 28 -0.04 -20.96 -8.94
N ILE A 29 -0.53 -19.84 -8.38
CA ILE A 29 0.31 -18.80 -7.78
C ILE A 29 0.62 -19.24 -6.34
N PRO A 30 1.89 -19.44 -5.98
CA PRO A 30 2.28 -20.07 -4.72
C PRO A 30 2.25 -19.08 -3.55
N VAL A 31 1.05 -18.64 -3.17
CA VAL A 31 0.86 -17.81 -1.97
C VAL A 31 1.08 -18.62 -0.70
N SER A 32 1.51 -17.98 0.36
CA SER A 32 1.71 -18.63 1.65
C SER A 32 0.38 -19.11 2.24
N GLU A 33 0.37 -20.33 2.78
CA GLU A 33 -0.73 -20.83 3.62
C GLU A 33 -0.67 -20.25 5.04
N GLY A 34 0.45 -19.64 5.43
CA GLY A 34 0.67 -19.04 6.74
C GLY A 34 0.05 -17.66 6.93
N ILE A 35 -1.12 -17.39 6.35
CA ILE A 35 -1.85 -16.14 6.60
C ILE A 35 -2.61 -16.31 7.91
N ILE A 36 -2.14 -15.62 8.96
CA ILE A 36 -2.66 -15.77 10.33
C ILE A 36 -3.81 -14.81 10.66
N GLY A 37 -4.14 -13.87 9.77
CA GLY A 37 -5.28 -12.98 9.99
C GLY A 37 -5.42 -11.92 8.91
N LEU A 38 -6.67 -11.46 8.77
CA LEU A 38 -7.05 -10.28 8.02
C LEU A 38 -7.60 -9.24 9.01
N LYS A 39 -7.05 -8.04 9.01
CA LYS A 39 -7.50 -6.93 9.85
C LYS A 39 -8.06 -5.80 9.00
N ILE A 40 -9.19 -5.26 9.41
CA ILE A 40 -9.72 -4.00 8.89
C ILE A 40 -9.23 -2.88 9.81
N ASN A 41 -8.53 -1.88 9.24
CA ASN A 41 -7.95 -0.78 10.01
C ASN A 41 -8.49 0.56 9.51
N ASP A 42 -9.35 1.18 10.30
CA ASP A 42 -9.97 2.47 10.01
C ASP A 42 -8.99 3.65 10.14
N GLY A 43 -7.83 3.45 10.78
CA GLY A 43 -6.78 4.45 10.92
C GLY A 43 -5.90 4.61 9.67
N ILE A 44 -5.92 3.67 8.73
CA ILE A 44 -5.11 3.73 7.51
C ILE A 44 -5.69 4.75 6.54
N ARG A 45 -4.86 5.75 6.18
CA ARG A 45 -5.24 6.83 5.23
C ARG A 45 -4.32 6.93 4.02
N SER A 46 -3.13 6.36 4.07
CA SER A 46 -2.10 6.53 3.03
C SER A 46 -1.93 5.32 2.12
N ARG A 47 -2.61 4.21 2.40
CA ARG A 47 -2.57 2.97 1.62
C ARG A 47 -3.92 2.26 1.71
N PHE A 48 -4.16 1.31 0.81
CA PHE A 48 -5.40 0.54 0.76
C PHE A 48 -5.28 -0.79 1.49
N GLY A 49 -4.10 -1.38 1.50
CA GLY A 49 -3.76 -2.59 2.23
C GLY A 49 -2.30 -2.63 2.64
N SER A 50 -1.93 -3.67 3.35
CA SER A 50 -0.54 -4.05 3.60
C SER A 50 -0.42 -5.53 3.91
N CYS A 51 0.68 -6.13 3.45
CA CYS A 51 1.11 -7.46 3.83
C CYS A 51 2.36 -7.35 4.70
N ARG A 52 2.34 -7.93 5.90
CA ARG A 52 3.45 -7.92 6.83
C ARG A 52 3.84 -9.34 7.20
N LYS A 53 5.13 -9.66 7.03
CA LYS A 53 5.70 -10.90 7.55
C LYS A 53 5.82 -10.80 9.08
N VAL A 54 5.30 -11.78 9.80
CA VAL A 54 5.41 -11.84 11.26
C VAL A 54 6.82 -12.24 11.63
N GLN A 55 7.48 -11.39 12.45
CA GLN A 55 8.84 -11.61 12.92
C GLN A 55 8.82 -12.48 14.19
N GLY A 56 9.91 -13.23 14.43
CA GLY A 56 10.11 -13.99 15.66
C GLY A 56 9.81 -15.48 15.58
N VAL A 57 9.20 -15.96 14.51
CA VAL A 57 8.95 -17.39 14.31
C VAL A 57 9.97 -17.95 13.33
N LYS A 58 10.95 -18.72 13.83
CA LYS A 58 11.85 -19.56 13.01
C LYS A 58 11.08 -20.77 12.49
N LYS A 59 10.03 -20.54 11.72
CA LYS A 59 9.28 -21.61 11.03
C LYS A 59 9.75 -21.73 9.59
N MET A 60 9.78 -22.94 9.07
CA MET A 60 10.04 -23.19 7.65
C MET A 60 9.06 -22.45 6.74
N ASN A 61 7.83 -22.21 7.22
CA ASN A 61 6.81 -21.45 6.52
C ASN A 61 6.61 -20.09 7.22
N PRO A 62 6.90 -18.97 6.55
CA PRO A 62 6.68 -17.65 7.12
C PRO A 62 5.18 -17.37 7.30
N GLU A 63 4.86 -16.74 8.43
CA GLU A 63 3.51 -16.25 8.72
C GLU A 63 3.35 -14.80 8.25
N PHE A 64 2.13 -14.46 7.79
CA PHE A 64 1.79 -13.14 7.29
C PHE A 64 0.51 -12.61 7.92
N GLU A 65 0.49 -11.33 8.24
CA GLU A 65 -0.73 -10.58 8.50
C GLU A 65 -1.07 -9.74 7.29
N ILE A 66 -2.36 -9.77 6.89
CA ILE A 66 -2.91 -8.88 5.87
C ILE A 66 -3.78 -7.85 6.58
N GLU A 67 -3.62 -6.61 6.21
CA GLU A 67 -4.39 -5.50 6.72
C GLU A 67 -5.01 -4.74 5.54
N ILE A 68 -6.29 -4.40 5.62
CA ILE A 68 -7.01 -3.61 4.64
C ILE A 68 -7.52 -2.32 5.28
N SER A 69 -7.45 -1.21 4.56
CA SER A 69 -8.02 0.05 5.03
C SER A 69 -9.53 -0.07 5.19
N GLY A 70 -10.06 0.38 6.32
CA GLY A 70 -11.50 0.40 6.58
C GLY A 70 -12.30 1.19 5.54
N ARG A 71 -11.67 2.12 4.82
CA ARG A 71 -12.28 2.85 3.69
C ARG A 71 -12.63 1.94 2.51
N MET A 72 -11.88 0.84 2.33
CA MET A 72 -12.18 -0.13 1.29
C MET A 72 -13.53 -0.82 1.50
N MET A 73 -14.04 -0.83 2.72
CA MET A 73 -15.38 -1.39 3.00
C MET A 73 -16.52 -0.58 2.36
N ASN A 74 -16.24 0.65 1.91
CA ASN A 74 -17.19 1.49 1.14
C ASN A 74 -17.05 1.29 -0.38
N ALA A 75 -16.05 0.55 -0.83
CA ALA A 75 -15.87 0.19 -2.23
C ALA A 75 -16.67 -1.07 -2.59
N ASP A 76 -16.80 -1.34 -3.89
CA ASP A 76 -17.36 -2.59 -4.37
C ASP A 76 -16.44 -3.79 -4.07
N ASP A 77 -16.99 -5.00 -4.17
CA ASP A 77 -16.25 -6.23 -3.90
C ASP A 77 -15.04 -6.39 -4.82
N ARG A 78 -15.17 -5.94 -6.07
CA ARG A 78 -14.09 -6.02 -7.06
C ARG A 78 -12.89 -5.17 -6.67
N ALA A 79 -13.12 -3.98 -6.14
CA ALA A 79 -12.06 -3.11 -5.63
C ALA A 79 -11.36 -3.75 -4.42
N ILE A 80 -12.14 -4.34 -3.49
CA ILE A 80 -11.61 -5.05 -2.32
C ILE A 80 -10.78 -6.25 -2.76
N GLU A 81 -11.30 -7.10 -3.67
CA GLU A 81 -10.58 -8.23 -4.25
C GLU A 81 -9.25 -7.79 -4.89
N THR A 82 -9.25 -6.68 -5.63
CA THR A 82 -8.04 -6.14 -6.26
C THR A 82 -6.96 -5.81 -5.23
N VAL A 83 -7.33 -5.19 -4.11
CA VAL A 83 -6.41 -4.90 -3.01
C VAL A 83 -5.97 -6.19 -2.31
N LEU A 84 -6.89 -7.11 -2.01
CA LEU A 84 -6.57 -8.39 -1.37
C LEU A 84 -5.63 -9.24 -2.23
N LEU A 85 -5.85 -9.32 -3.55
CA LEU A 85 -4.95 -10.01 -4.48
C LEU A 85 -3.57 -9.36 -4.50
N HIS A 86 -3.48 -8.04 -4.45
CA HIS A 86 -2.22 -7.31 -4.35
C HIS A 86 -1.42 -7.75 -3.12
N GLU A 87 -2.08 -7.76 -1.94
CA GLU A 87 -1.43 -8.12 -0.68
C GLU A 87 -1.12 -9.63 -0.60
N LEU A 88 -1.98 -10.48 -1.15
CA LEU A 88 -1.75 -11.92 -1.21
C LEU A 88 -0.52 -12.27 -2.06
N ILE A 89 -0.32 -11.60 -3.20
CA ILE A 89 0.88 -11.82 -4.04
C ILE A 89 2.16 -11.49 -3.25
N HIS A 90 2.14 -10.54 -2.31
CA HIS A 90 3.29 -10.25 -1.47
C HIS A 90 3.70 -11.42 -0.57
N THR A 91 2.79 -12.36 -0.27
CA THR A 91 3.13 -13.57 0.51
C THR A 91 3.95 -14.60 -0.29
N CYS A 92 3.98 -14.50 -1.63
CA CYS A 92 4.79 -15.38 -2.47
C CYS A 92 6.29 -15.17 -2.23
N HIS A 93 7.07 -16.23 -2.35
CA HIS A 93 8.52 -16.14 -2.22
C HIS A 93 9.13 -15.15 -3.23
N GLY A 94 9.88 -14.18 -2.72
CA GLY A 94 10.53 -13.13 -3.52
C GLY A 94 9.60 -12.04 -4.03
N CYS A 95 8.37 -11.93 -3.49
CA CYS A 95 7.37 -10.94 -3.90
C CYS A 95 7.08 -9.85 -2.86
N MET A 96 7.89 -9.71 -1.79
CA MET A 96 7.72 -8.65 -0.78
C MET A 96 7.88 -7.22 -1.34
N ASN A 97 8.35 -7.09 -2.56
CA ASN A 97 8.37 -5.85 -3.33
C ASN A 97 7.64 -6.06 -4.66
N HIS A 98 7.38 -4.98 -5.40
CA HIS A 98 6.74 -5.03 -6.72
C HIS A 98 7.74 -5.34 -7.84
N GLY A 99 8.64 -6.34 -7.62
CA GLY A 99 9.63 -6.80 -8.58
C GLY A 99 9.05 -7.58 -9.77
N LYS A 100 9.92 -8.16 -10.60
CA LYS A 100 9.51 -8.86 -11.84
C LYS A 100 8.49 -9.96 -11.59
N ARG A 101 8.70 -10.82 -10.59
CA ARG A 101 7.79 -11.94 -10.27
C ARG A 101 6.41 -11.45 -9.80
N TRP A 102 6.36 -10.46 -8.90
CA TRP A 102 5.11 -9.86 -8.45
C TRP A 102 4.31 -9.30 -9.64
N ARG A 103 4.97 -8.53 -10.53
CA ARG A 103 4.34 -7.95 -11.72
C ARG A 103 3.82 -9.00 -12.68
N GLN A 104 4.53 -10.13 -12.86
CA GLN A 104 4.06 -11.23 -13.71
C GLN A 104 2.77 -11.85 -13.17
N TYR A 105 2.67 -12.07 -11.85
CA TYR A 105 1.45 -12.58 -11.24
C TYR A 105 0.30 -11.58 -11.36
N ALA A 106 0.52 -10.30 -11.04
CA ALA A 106 -0.48 -9.25 -11.19
C ALA A 106 -0.98 -9.14 -12.64
N MET A 107 -0.07 -9.12 -13.62
CA MET A 107 -0.42 -9.05 -15.04
C MET A 107 -1.27 -10.24 -15.48
N ARG A 108 -0.92 -11.47 -15.06
CA ARG A 108 -1.69 -12.68 -15.39
C ARG A 108 -3.12 -12.61 -14.85
N LEU A 109 -3.30 -12.17 -13.61
CA LEU A 109 -4.62 -12.00 -13.01
C LEU A 109 -5.42 -10.88 -13.70
N ASN A 110 -4.76 -9.78 -14.04
CA ASN A 110 -5.38 -8.69 -14.76
C ASN A 110 -5.89 -9.14 -16.14
N GLN A 111 -5.08 -9.85 -16.90
CA GLN A 111 -5.44 -10.34 -18.24
C GLN A 111 -6.57 -11.37 -18.22
N LYS A 112 -6.53 -12.32 -17.27
CA LYS A 112 -7.47 -13.43 -17.25
C LYS A 112 -8.80 -13.08 -16.59
N TYR A 113 -8.78 -12.29 -15.53
CA TYR A 113 -9.95 -11.99 -14.71
C TYR A 113 -10.39 -10.52 -14.78
N GLY A 114 -9.68 -9.67 -15.53
CA GLY A 114 -10.02 -8.26 -15.66
C GLY A 114 -9.81 -7.44 -14.38
N TYR A 115 -8.92 -7.88 -13.46
CA TYR A 115 -8.51 -7.05 -12.34
C TYR A 115 -7.63 -5.88 -12.79
N GLU A 116 -7.45 -4.89 -11.95
CA GLU A 116 -6.52 -3.77 -12.15
C GLU A 116 -5.45 -3.71 -11.06
N ILE A 117 -4.80 -4.84 -10.78
CA ILE A 117 -3.74 -4.94 -9.76
C ILE A 117 -2.51 -4.18 -10.26
N LYS A 118 -2.17 -3.08 -9.57
CA LYS A 118 -1.05 -2.18 -9.89
C LYS A 118 -0.16 -2.04 -8.65
N ALA A 119 1.12 -1.73 -8.84
CA ALA A 119 2.06 -1.48 -7.73
C ALA A 119 1.62 -0.28 -6.87
N THR A 120 0.95 0.70 -7.48
CA THR A 120 0.34 1.86 -6.82
C THR A 120 -1.00 2.15 -7.46
N SER A 121 -1.98 2.53 -6.65
CA SER A 121 -3.31 2.93 -7.11
C SER A 121 -3.76 4.18 -6.36
N GLY A 122 -4.55 5.03 -7.03
CA GLY A 122 -5.18 6.18 -6.41
C GLY A 122 -6.61 5.87 -5.95
N TYR A 123 -7.19 6.71 -5.09
CA TYR A 123 -8.54 6.54 -4.56
C TYR A 123 -9.61 6.44 -5.66
N LYS A 124 -9.47 7.23 -6.73
CA LYS A 124 -10.38 7.21 -7.88
C LYS A 124 -10.46 5.84 -8.57
N ALA A 125 -9.38 5.06 -8.55
CA ALA A 125 -9.37 3.71 -9.14
C ALA A 125 -10.32 2.73 -8.43
N PHE A 126 -10.70 3.05 -7.19
CA PHE A 126 -11.59 2.24 -6.36
C PHE A 126 -12.93 2.93 -6.09
N GLY A 127 -13.27 3.99 -6.85
CA GLY A 127 -14.50 4.75 -6.63
C GLY A 127 -14.56 5.46 -5.28
N LEU A 128 -13.41 5.68 -4.63
CA LEU A 128 -13.33 6.30 -3.31
C LEU A 128 -12.92 7.78 -3.42
N GLU A 129 -13.45 8.60 -2.53
CA GLU A 129 -13.01 9.97 -2.36
C GLU A 129 -11.60 10.01 -1.75
N ASP A 130 -10.72 10.83 -2.31
CA ASP A 130 -9.42 11.09 -1.72
C ASP A 130 -9.63 11.86 -0.41
N PRO A 131 -9.18 11.33 0.74
CA PRO A 131 -9.32 12.01 2.04
C PRO A 131 -8.56 13.35 2.11
N GLY A 132 -7.91 13.73 1.02
CA GLY A 132 -6.99 14.84 1.02
C GLY A 132 -5.74 14.55 1.84
N SER A 133 -4.64 15.14 1.47
CA SER A 133 -3.44 15.13 2.30
C SER A 133 -3.66 16.11 3.47
N ARG A 134 -3.92 15.59 4.68
CA ARG A 134 -3.87 16.38 5.91
C ARG A 134 -2.45 16.82 6.27
N GLU A 135 -1.47 16.32 5.54
CA GLU A 135 -0.08 16.73 5.74
C GLU A 135 0.12 18.11 5.13
N GLN A 136 0.02 19.13 5.96
CA GLN A 136 0.44 20.47 5.60
C GLN A 136 1.93 20.47 5.22
N VAL A 137 2.27 21.24 4.19
CA VAL A 137 3.66 21.57 3.89
C VAL A 137 4.26 22.23 5.13
N ARG A 138 5.23 21.56 5.77
CA ARG A 138 5.86 22.08 6.99
C ARG A 138 7.16 22.83 6.73
N TYR A 139 7.81 22.47 5.64
CA TYR A 139 9.13 23.04 5.30
C TYR A 139 9.14 23.45 3.85
N ARG A 140 9.46 24.70 3.62
CA ARG A 140 9.71 25.26 2.29
C ARG A 140 11.21 25.49 2.18
N ILE A 141 11.83 24.95 1.13
CA ILE A 141 13.27 25.06 0.89
C ILE A 141 13.46 25.87 -0.38
N VAL A 142 14.29 26.90 -0.30
CA VAL A 142 14.51 27.86 -1.38
C VAL A 142 15.99 27.91 -1.71
N CYS A 143 16.32 27.92 -2.99
CA CYS A 143 17.67 28.22 -3.44
C CYS A 143 17.92 29.73 -3.44
N VAL A 144 18.91 30.19 -2.69
CA VAL A 144 19.26 31.63 -2.62
C VAL A 144 19.78 32.22 -3.93
N ASN A 145 20.31 31.38 -4.83
CA ASN A 145 20.90 31.83 -6.09
C ASN A 145 19.89 31.93 -7.23
N CYS A 146 19.04 30.92 -7.41
CA CYS A 146 18.14 30.84 -8.57
C CYS A 146 16.65 30.87 -8.21
N GLY A 147 16.31 31.02 -6.92
CA GLY A 147 14.92 31.10 -6.45
C GLY A 147 14.12 29.77 -6.55
N MET A 148 14.73 28.65 -6.98
CA MET A 148 14.02 27.38 -7.05
C MET A 148 13.49 27.00 -5.68
N GLU A 149 12.19 26.72 -5.61
CA GLU A 149 11.52 26.26 -4.40
C GLU A 149 11.09 24.81 -4.49
N PHE A 150 11.16 24.10 -3.37
CA PHE A 150 10.53 22.80 -3.18
C PHE A 150 10.13 22.61 -1.71
N THR A 151 9.17 21.73 -1.49
CA THR A 151 8.57 21.57 -0.17
C THR A 151 8.82 20.18 0.39
N ARG A 152 8.78 20.08 1.72
CA ARG A 152 8.81 18.80 2.44
C ARG A 152 7.72 18.80 3.50
N LYS A 153 7.09 17.64 3.66
CA LYS A 153 6.02 17.42 4.64
C LYS A 153 6.57 16.91 5.98
N ARG A 154 7.75 16.31 5.95
CA ARG A 154 8.39 15.67 7.11
C ARG A 154 9.82 16.21 7.29
N ARG A 155 10.30 16.15 8.54
CA ARG A 155 11.69 16.41 8.86
C ARG A 155 12.56 15.29 8.25
N CYS A 156 13.28 15.62 7.21
CA CYS A 156 14.16 14.70 6.48
C CYS A 156 15.60 15.27 6.44
N PRO A 157 16.61 14.49 5.98
CA PRO A 157 18.01 14.92 6.05
C PRO A 157 18.29 16.30 5.45
N ILE A 158 17.66 16.67 4.35
CA ILE A 158 17.83 18.00 3.75
C ILE A 158 17.21 19.14 4.60
N VAL A 159 16.18 18.82 5.40
CA VAL A 159 15.58 19.79 6.35
C VAL A 159 16.44 19.93 7.60
N VAL A 160 17.10 18.85 8.04
CA VAL A 160 17.94 18.86 9.25
C VAL A 160 19.31 19.50 9.00
N ASN A 161 19.88 19.26 7.83
CA ASN A 161 21.24 19.67 7.47
C ASN A 161 21.24 20.34 6.08
N THR A 162 20.45 21.41 5.92
CA THR A 162 20.26 22.12 4.63
C THR A 162 21.57 22.56 4.01
N ASP A 163 22.53 22.96 4.83
CA ASP A 163 23.89 23.38 4.47
C ASP A 163 24.73 22.31 3.77
N ARG A 164 24.43 21.03 3.98
CA ARG A 164 25.09 19.89 3.29
C ARG A 164 24.56 19.64 1.87
N TYR A 165 23.48 20.31 1.49
CA TYR A 165 22.83 20.09 0.20
C TYR A 165 23.00 21.31 -0.70
N ARG A 166 22.91 21.07 -2.01
CA ARG A 166 23.00 22.11 -3.03
C ARG A 166 21.81 22.02 -3.97
N CYS A 167 21.46 23.13 -4.57
CA CYS A 167 20.40 23.21 -5.55
C CYS A 167 20.71 22.33 -6.76
N GLY A 168 19.81 21.41 -7.11
CA GLY A 168 20.00 20.52 -8.27
C GLY A 168 19.96 21.26 -9.63
N LYS A 169 19.45 22.51 -9.65
CA LYS A 169 19.39 23.31 -10.86
C LYS A 169 20.67 24.15 -11.10
N CYS A 170 21.23 24.73 -10.06
CA CYS A 170 22.33 25.73 -10.21
C CYS A 170 23.50 25.53 -9.23
N GLY A 171 23.47 24.48 -8.38
CA GLY A 171 24.51 24.24 -7.37
C GLY A 171 24.51 25.23 -6.19
N GLY A 172 23.59 26.19 -6.16
CA GLY A 172 23.52 27.23 -5.14
C GLY A 172 23.13 26.72 -3.75
N ARG A 173 23.32 27.55 -2.73
CA ARG A 173 22.96 27.26 -1.33
C ARG A 173 21.43 27.18 -1.18
N LEU A 174 20.98 26.29 -0.30
CA LEU A 174 19.59 26.12 0.06
C LEU A 174 19.30 26.67 1.44
N GLU A 175 18.12 27.26 1.62
CA GLU A 175 17.62 27.77 2.90
C GLU A 175 16.19 27.28 3.15
N ILE A 176 15.84 27.10 4.44
CA ILE A 176 14.47 26.81 4.87
C ILE A 176 13.75 28.12 5.17
N ARG A 177 12.52 28.25 4.68
CA ARG A 177 11.60 29.37 4.95
C ARG A 177 10.30 28.90 5.59
#